data_93718037af92d65789dfe448c5c3384e
#
_entry.id   93718037af92d65789dfe448c5c3384e
#
_cell.length_a   1.000
_cell.length_b   1.000
_cell.length_c   1.000
_cell.angle_alpha   90.00
_cell.angle_beta   90.00
_cell.angle_gamma   90.00
#
_symmetry.space_group_name_H-M   'P 1'
#
loop_
_entity.id
_entity.type
_entity.pdbx_description
1 polymer ?
#
loop_
_entity_poly.entity_id
_entity_poly.type
_entity_poly.pdbx_seq_one_letter_code
_entity_poly.pdbx_strand_id
1 'polypeptide(L)'
;MDAYQQYIHKSRYARYLPEEKRRETWEETVDRYVDYWGSNLPSLEKQRVRKAIYDMDVMPSMRALMTAGEALDRDNVAGFNCSYLPIDHPKAFDEMMYVLMCGTGVGFSVERQYVQKLPEVAETFHETDTVINVADSKIGWAKSFRE
;
A
#
# COMPACT_ATOMS: atom_id res chain seq x y z
N MET A 1 14.21 18.28 15.14
CA MET A 1 14.81 17.21 14.28
C MET A 1 16.25 17.57 13.95
N ASP A 2 17.18 16.64 14.14
CA ASP A 2 18.56 16.76 13.66
C ASP A 2 18.65 16.51 12.14
N ALA A 3 19.85 16.68 11.56
CA ALA A 3 20.05 16.55 10.11
C ALA A 3 19.75 15.12 9.60
N TYR A 4 20.06 14.09 10.39
CA TYR A 4 19.78 12.69 10.03
C TYR A 4 18.28 12.40 10.05
N GLN A 5 17.58 12.85 11.07
CA GLN A 5 16.12 12.73 11.17
C GLN A 5 15.42 13.45 10.01
N GLN A 6 15.89 14.64 9.64
CA GLN A 6 15.39 15.38 8.48
C GLN A 6 15.59 14.60 7.17
N TYR A 7 16.76 14.00 6.99
CA TYR A 7 17.04 13.17 5.81
C TYR A 7 16.10 11.97 5.75
N ILE A 8 15.93 11.24 6.85
CA ILE A 8 15.02 10.09 6.92
C ILE A 8 13.58 10.52 6.64
N HIS A 9 13.12 11.61 7.26
CA HIS A 9 11.80 12.15 6.99
C HIS A 9 11.60 12.46 5.50
N LYS A 10 12.49 13.25 4.91
CA LYS A 10 12.40 13.65 3.50
C LYS A 10 12.45 12.47 2.53
N SER A 11 13.24 11.45 2.83
CA SER A 11 13.42 10.29 1.94
C SER A 11 12.33 9.23 2.08
N ARG A 12 11.68 9.10 3.26
CA ARG A 12 10.79 7.98 3.57
C ARG A 12 9.34 8.35 3.87
N TYR A 13 9.09 9.52 4.47
CA TYR A 13 7.78 9.87 5.01
C TYR A 13 7.10 11.02 4.27
N ALA A 14 7.90 12.00 3.83
CA ALA A 14 7.39 13.23 3.22
C ALA A 14 6.85 12.97 1.83
N ARG A 15 5.62 13.39 1.57
CA ARG A 15 5.03 13.40 0.23
C ARG A 15 5.62 14.52 -0.62
N TYR A 16 5.63 14.32 -1.91
CA TYR A 16 5.96 15.37 -2.86
C TYR A 16 4.72 16.23 -3.13
N LEU A 17 4.86 17.53 -3.03
CA LEU A 17 3.84 18.54 -3.33
C LEU A 17 4.12 19.12 -4.72
N PRO A 18 3.38 18.70 -5.77
CA PRO A 18 3.71 19.07 -7.15
C PRO A 18 3.62 20.59 -7.42
N GLU A 19 2.64 21.24 -6.82
CA GLU A 19 2.41 22.69 -7.01
C GLU A 19 3.55 23.51 -6.42
N GLU A 20 4.10 23.09 -5.27
CA GLU A 20 5.17 23.76 -4.58
C GLU A 20 6.57 23.24 -4.99
N LYS A 21 6.62 22.18 -5.80
CA LYS A 21 7.85 21.51 -6.28
C LYS A 21 8.80 21.10 -5.15
N ARG A 22 8.25 20.73 -4.00
CA ARG A 22 9.00 20.28 -2.81
C ARG A 22 8.34 19.09 -2.13
N ARG A 23 9.03 18.51 -1.16
CA ARG A 23 8.43 17.56 -0.25
C ARG A 23 7.88 18.25 1.00
N GLU A 24 6.90 17.61 1.63
CA GLU A 24 6.32 18.04 2.91
C GLU A 24 7.41 18.34 3.96
N THR A 25 7.13 19.30 4.81
CA THR A 25 7.82 19.47 6.09
C THR A 25 7.37 18.41 7.09
N TRP A 26 8.07 18.27 8.22
CA TRP A 26 7.64 17.37 9.29
C TRP A 26 6.27 17.76 9.85
N GLU A 27 6.05 19.04 10.01
CA GLU A 27 4.76 19.57 10.46
C GLU A 27 3.61 19.19 9.52
N GLU A 28 3.78 19.41 8.23
CA GLU A 28 2.78 19.03 7.21
C GLU A 28 2.50 17.52 7.18
N THR A 29 3.54 16.70 7.37
CA THR A 29 3.37 15.24 7.47
C THR A 29 2.56 14.83 8.70
N VAL A 30 2.85 15.46 9.85
CA VAL A 30 2.11 15.22 11.10
C VAL A 30 0.67 15.68 10.98
N ASP A 31 0.44 16.86 10.41
CA ASP A 31 -0.90 17.43 10.22
C ASP A 31 -1.73 16.52 9.32
N ARG A 32 -1.22 16.12 8.16
CA ARG A 32 -1.90 15.17 7.27
C ARG A 32 -2.25 13.86 7.97
N TYR A 33 -1.33 13.30 8.76
CA TYR A 33 -1.57 12.07 9.51
C TYR A 33 -2.68 12.23 10.55
N VAL A 34 -2.62 13.30 11.34
CA VAL A 34 -3.58 13.57 12.42
C VAL A 34 -4.94 13.97 11.87
N ASP A 35 -4.99 14.69 10.75
CA ASP A 35 -6.25 15.03 10.09
C ASP A 35 -6.96 13.79 9.54
N TYR A 36 -6.21 12.87 8.99
CA TYR A 36 -6.75 11.63 8.43
C TYR A 36 -7.25 10.68 9.53
N TRP A 37 -6.38 10.29 10.44
CA TRP A 37 -6.69 9.29 11.47
C TRP A 37 -7.44 9.83 12.68
N GLY A 38 -7.26 11.10 12.98
CA GLY A 38 -7.88 11.79 14.11
C GLY A 38 -9.15 12.56 13.76
N SER A 39 -9.78 12.30 12.61
CA SER A 39 -11.00 13.00 12.18
C SER A 39 -12.15 12.93 13.16
N ASN A 40 -12.26 11.82 13.90
CA ASN A 40 -13.31 11.60 14.91
C ASN A 40 -12.88 11.91 16.35
N LEU A 41 -11.67 12.41 16.56
CA LEU A 41 -11.18 12.76 17.88
C LEU A 41 -11.68 14.14 18.33
N PRO A 42 -11.99 14.33 19.62
CA PRO A 42 -12.21 15.67 20.17
C PRO A 42 -10.98 16.57 19.96
N SER A 43 -11.21 17.87 19.76
CA SER A 43 -10.16 18.83 19.39
C SER A 43 -8.96 18.82 20.35
N LEU A 44 -9.21 18.68 21.66
CA LEU A 44 -8.15 18.66 22.66
C LEU A 44 -7.27 17.39 22.54
N GLU A 45 -7.90 16.24 22.30
CA GLU A 45 -7.19 14.98 22.11
C GLU A 45 -6.40 14.98 20.81
N LYS A 46 -6.99 15.50 19.73
CA LYS A 46 -6.32 15.69 18.45
C LYS A 46 -5.05 16.53 18.60
N GLN A 47 -5.12 17.64 19.33
CA GLN A 47 -3.95 18.48 19.61
C GLN A 47 -2.88 17.76 20.45
N ARG A 48 -3.28 16.96 21.43
CA ARG A 48 -2.33 16.14 22.22
C ARG A 48 -1.60 15.11 21.37
N VAL A 49 -2.34 14.40 20.52
CA VAL A 49 -1.76 13.41 19.60
C VAL A 49 -0.82 14.11 18.61
N ARG A 50 -1.26 15.22 18.03
CA ARG A 50 -0.42 16.03 17.13
C ARG A 50 0.89 16.44 17.78
N LYS A 51 0.81 16.98 19.01
CA LYS A 51 2.01 17.42 19.77
C LYS A 51 2.95 16.25 20.05
N ALA A 52 2.44 15.13 20.52
CA ALA A 52 3.25 13.96 20.85
C ALA A 52 3.99 13.41 19.61
N ILE A 53 3.35 13.40 18.45
CA ILE A 53 4.00 12.97 17.20
C ILE A 53 4.98 14.04 16.72
N TYR A 54 4.61 15.32 16.75
CA TYR A 54 5.47 16.42 16.32
C TYR A 54 6.77 16.49 17.12
N ASP A 55 6.68 16.34 18.43
CA ASP A 55 7.84 16.32 19.35
C ASP A 55 8.63 15.00 19.30
N MET A 56 8.12 14.01 18.57
CA MET A 56 8.70 12.65 18.45
C MET A 56 8.70 11.86 19.77
N ASP A 57 7.80 12.19 20.70
CA ASP A 57 7.57 11.40 21.91
C ASP A 57 6.90 10.05 21.55
N VAL A 58 6.11 10.06 20.50
CA VAL A 58 5.45 8.87 19.90
C VAL A 58 5.68 8.88 18.40
N MET A 59 6.05 7.72 17.85
CA MET A 59 6.26 7.56 16.42
C MET A 59 5.23 6.56 15.84
N PRO A 60 4.29 7.01 15.00
CA PRO A 60 3.40 6.11 14.27
C PRO A 60 4.18 5.21 13.31
N SER A 61 3.54 4.15 12.81
CA SER A 61 4.19 3.30 11.82
C SER A 61 4.55 4.12 10.57
N MET A 62 5.69 3.79 9.97
CA MET A 62 6.15 4.43 8.73
C MET A 62 5.06 4.36 7.64
N ARG A 63 4.43 3.21 7.50
CA ARG A 63 3.38 2.98 6.51
C ARG A 63 2.19 3.92 6.74
N ALA A 64 1.71 4.02 7.97
CA ALA A 64 0.58 4.88 8.31
C ALA A 64 0.90 6.37 8.09
N LEU A 65 2.11 6.84 8.46
CA LEU A 65 2.56 8.20 8.17
C LEU A 65 2.67 8.48 6.68
N MET A 66 3.22 7.54 5.91
CA MET A 66 3.46 7.71 4.49
C MET A 66 2.15 7.69 3.67
N THR A 67 1.19 6.83 4.04
CA THR A 67 0.00 6.56 3.23
C THR A 67 -1.25 7.32 3.65
N ALA A 68 -1.29 7.92 4.85
CA ALA A 68 -2.45 8.69 5.32
C ALA A 68 -2.93 9.72 4.29
N GLY A 69 -4.25 9.77 4.02
CA GLY A 69 -4.88 10.61 2.98
C GLY A 69 -5.10 9.86 1.67
N GLU A 70 -4.97 10.52 0.53
CA GLU A 70 -5.37 10.04 -0.80
C GLU A 70 -4.96 8.60 -1.16
N ALA A 71 -3.82 8.12 -0.67
CA ALA A 71 -3.37 6.76 -0.97
C ALA A 71 -4.29 5.72 -0.33
N LEU A 72 -4.72 5.96 0.92
CA LEU A 72 -5.66 5.09 1.63
C LEU A 72 -7.11 5.31 1.18
N ASP A 73 -7.47 6.53 0.79
CA ASP A 73 -8.79 6.80 0.20
C ASP A 73 -8.98 6.06 -1.13
N ARG A 74 -7.89 5.94 -1.89
CA ARG A 74 -7.89 5.19 -3.14
C ARG A 74 -7.91 3.69 -2.92
N ASP A 75 -7.14 3.20 -1.95
CA ASP A 75 -6.97 1.77 -1.71
C ASP A 75 -6.42 1.49 -0.29
N ASN A 76 -7.29 0.97 0.58
CA ASN A 76 -6.93 0.66 1.96
C ASN A 76 -5.82 -0.39 2.10
N VAL A 77 -5.61 -1.23 1.08
CA VAL A 77 -4.52 -2.24 1.06
C VAL A 77 -3.16 -1.58 1.21
N ALA A 78 -3.00 -0.36 0.69
CA ALA A 78 -1.75 0.40 0.83
C ALA A 78 -1.34 0.69 2.28
N GLY A 79 -2.26 0.59 3.24
CA GLY A 79 -1.98 0.77 4.67
C GLY A 79 -1.31 -0.43 5.35
N PHE A 80 -1.28 -1.59 4.70
CA PHE A 80 -0.70 -2.80 5.26
C PHE A 80 0.74 -3.02 4.79
N ASN A 81 1.62 -3.42 5.71
CA ASN A 81 3.01 -3.74 5.37
C ASN A 81 3.13 -5.11 4.70
N CYS A 82 2.41 -6.10 5.21
CA CYS A 82 2.49 -7.48 4.80
C CYS A 82 1.10 -8.12 4.78
N SER A 83 0.97 -9.12 3.92
CA SER A 83 -0.20 -9.96 3.80
C SER A 83 0.22 -11.40 3.51
N TYR A 84 -0.71 -12.32 3.54
CA TYR A 84 -0.51 -13.71 3.20
C TYR A 84 -1.71 -14.26 2.45
N LEU A 85 -1.45 -15.14 1.49
CA LEU A 85 -2.49 -15.92 0.84
C LEU A 85 -1.98 -17.33 0.46
N PRO A 86 -2.83 -18.37 0.51
CA PRO A 86 -2.52 -19.68 -0.06
C PRO A 86 -2.73 -19.66 -1.57
N ILE A 87 -1.94 -20.45 -2.29
CA ILE A 87 -2.14 -20.66 -3.73
C ILE A 87 -3.03 -21.89 -3.92
N ASP A 88 -4.32 -21.70 -3.74
CA ASP A 88 -5.33 -22.77 -3.79
C ASP A 88 -6.42 -22.53 -4.84
N HIS A 89 -6.33 -21.41 -5.57
CA HIS A 89 -7.24 -21.04 -6.63
C HIS A 89 -6.51 -20.20 -7.68
N PRO A 90 -6.82 -20.29 -8.98
CA PRO A 90 -6.17 -19.48 -10.02
C PRO A 90 -6.18 -17.98 -9.75
N LYS A 91 -7.25 -17.44 -9.16
CA LYS A 91 -7.32 -16.02 -8.76
C LYS A 91 -6.26 -15.58 -7.74
N ALA A 92 -5.66 -16.51 -6.99
CA ALA A 92 -4.61 -16.17 -6.04
C ALA A 92 -3.43 -15.45 -6.71
N PHE A 93 -3.16 -15.73 -7.97
CA PHE A 93 -2.08 -15.10 -8.73
C PHE A 93 -2.35 -13.63 -9.03
N ASP A 94 -3.54 -13.29 -9.52
CA ASP A 94 -3.91 -11.90 -9.83
C ASP A 94 -4.19 -11.10 -8.56
N GLU A 95 -4.74 -11.70 -7.52
CA GLU A 95 -4.89 -11.09 -6.21
C GLU A 95 -3.54 -10.74 -5.58
N MET A 96 -2.58 -11.67 -5.63
CA MET A 96 -1.21 -11.42 -5.17
C MET A 96 -0.56 -10.26 -5.94
N MET A 97 -0.69 -10.26 -7.27
CA MET A 97 -0.17 -9.18 -8.12
C MET A 97 -0.79 -7.83 -7.75
N TYR A 98 -2.10 -7.77 -7.56
CA TYR A 98 -2.79 -6.56 -7.15
C TYR A 98 -2.29 -6.03 -5.80
N VAL A 99 -2.21 -6.89 -4.81
CA VAL A 99 -1.73 -6.52 -3.46
C VAL A 99 -0.28 -6.02 -3.49
N LEU A 100 0.60 -6.68 -4.27
CA LEU A 100 1.98 -6.22 -4.48
C LEU A 100 2.02 -4.82 -5.14
N MET A 101 1.17 -4.57 -6.14
CA MET A 101 1.08 -3.25 -6.78
C MET A 101 0.53 -2.16 -5.84
N CYS A 102 -0.18 -2.52 -4.78
CA CYS A 102 -0.55 -1.60 -3.71
C CYS A 102 0.61 -1.28 -2.74
N GLY A 103 1.76 -1.93 -2.92
CA GLY A 103 2.95 -1.74 -2.10
C GLY A 103 2.98 -2.59 -0.82
N THR A 104 2.07 -3.54 -0.67
CA THR A 104 2.03 -4.49 0.44
C THR A 104 2.82 -5.73 0.07
N GLY A 105 3.72 -6.19 0.94
CA GLY A 105 4.42 -7.46 0.76
C GLY A 105 3.44 -8.64 0.86
N VAL A 106 3.62 -9.67 0.02
CA VAL A 106 2.78 -10.86 0.04
C VAL A 106 3.62 -12.11 0.31
N GLY A 107 3.37 -12.76 1.45
CA GLY A 107 3.76 -14.13 1.68
C GLY A 107 2.75 -15.09 1.04
N PHE A 108 3.19 -16.18 0.48
CA PHE A 108 2.31 -17.16 -0.12
C PHE A 108 2.70 -18.58 0.26
N SER A 109 1.72 -19.49 0.25
CA SER A 109 1.97 -20.92 0.47
C SER A 109 1.66 -21.71 -0.78
N VAL A 110 2.59 -22.58 -1.15
CA VAL A 110 2.47 -23.58 -2.21
C VAL A 110 2.50 -25.01 -1.63
N GLU A 111 2.06 -25.15 -0.39
CA GLU A 111 1.96 -26.46 0.25
C GLU A 111 0.95 -27.36 -0.48
N ARG A 112 1.21 -28.65 -0.45
CA ARG A 112 0.41 -29.64 -1.19
C ARG A 112 -1.09 -29.49 -0.97
N GLN A 113 -1.52 -29.24 0.26
CA GLN A 113 -2.93 -29.07 0.64
C GLN A 113 -3.64 -27.89 -0.07
N TYR A 114 -2.88 -26.92 -0.56
CA TYR A 114 -3.38 -25.79 -1.33
C TYR A 114 -3.26 -26.05 -2.83
N VAL A 115 -2.07 -26.34 -3.31
CA VAL A 115 -1.77 -26.52 -4.74
C VAL A 115 -2.60 -27.63 -5.37
N GLN A 116 -2.92 -28.72 -4.63
CA GLN A 116 -3.77 -29.79 -5.13
C GLN A 116 -5.22 -29.37 -5.46
N LYS A 117 -5.64 -28.17 -5.04
CA LYS A 117 -6.95 -27.62 -5.37
C LYS A 117 -6.95 -26.84 -6.70
N LEU A 118 -5.78 -26.56 -7.23
CA LEU A 118 -5.65 -25.89 -8.52
C LEU A 118 -6.10 -26.82 -9.64
N PRO A 119 -6.65 -26.29 -10.74
CA PRO A 119 -6.95 -27.08 -11.94
C PRO A 119 -5.66 -27.66 -12.52
N GLU A 120 -5.78 -28.75 -13.23
CA GLU A 120 -4.68 -29.32 -14.01
C GLU A 120 -4.26 -28.34 -15.11
N VAL A 121 -2.96 -28.21 -15.29
CA VAL A 121 -2.40 -27.39 -16.38
C VAL A 121 -2.39 -28.22 -17.65
N ALA A 122 -2.78 -27.61 -18.78
CA ALA A 122 -2.75 -28.28 -20.08
C ALA A 122 -1.32 -28.69 -20.45
N GLU A 123 -1.16 -29.89 -20.98
CA GLU A 123 0.16 -30.39 -21.43
C GLU A 123 0.66 -29.62 -22.66
N THR A 124 -0.24 -29.11 -23.47
CA THR A 124 0.06 -28.39 -24.69
C THR A 124 -0.68 -27.06 -24.75
N PHE A 125 0.01 -26.02 -25.20
CA PHE A 125 -0.58 -24.70 -25.42
C PHE A 125 -0.72 -24.47 -26.92
N HIS A 126 -1.80 -23.84 -27.33
CA HIS A 126 -2.09 -23.50 -28.73
C HIS A 126 -2.15 -21.98 -28.86
N GLU A 127 -1.68 -21.49 -30.03
CA GLU A 127 -1.88 -20.10 -30.37
C GLU A 127 -3.37 -19.78 -30.54
N THR A 128 -3.78 -18.61 -30.12
CA THR A 128 -5.15 -18.13 -30.23
C THR A 128 -5.17 -16.71 -30.79
N ASP A 129 -6.30 -16.31 -31.38
CA ASP A 129 -6.51 -14.93 -31.86
C ASP A 129 -7.00 -14.01 -30.71
N THR A 130 -6.98 -14.50 -29.48
CA THR A 130 -7.41 -13.73 -28.31
C THR A 130 -6.45 -12.58 -28.04
N VAL A 131 -6.98 -11.36 -27.98
CA VAL A 131 -6.23 -10.15 -27.65
C VAL A 131 -6.73 -9.59 -26.34
N ILE A 132 -5.84 -9.48 -25.36
CA ILE A 132 -6.15 -8.88 -24.05
C ILE A 132 -5.68 -7.42 -24.07
N ASN A 133 -6.65 -6.50 -24.02
CA ASN A 133 -6.37 -5.07 -23.89
C ASN A 133 -6.20 -4.69 -22.43
N VAL A 134 -4.97 -4.36 -22.05
CA VAL A 134 -4.62 -3.99 -20.66
C VAL A 134 -4.85 -2.51 -20.44
N ALA A 135 -5.72 -2.17 -19.51
CA ALA A 135 -5.84 -0.79 -19.03
C ALA A 135 -4.63 -0.46 -18.14
N ASP A 136 -4.05 0.73 -18.30
CA ASP A 136 -2.91 1.18 -17.48
C ASP A 136 -3.34 1.57 -16.05
N SER A 137 -3.66 0.55 -15.28
CA SER A 137 -4.06 0.65 -13.88
C SER A 137 -3.76 -0.66 -13.15
N LYS A 138 -3.62 -0.61 -11.82
CA LYS A 138 -3.42 -1.81 -10.99
C LYS A 138 -4.46 -2.90 -11.28
N ILE A 139 -5.72 -2.51 -11.34
CA ILE A 139 -6.83 -3.44 -11.64
C ILE A 139 -6.74 -3.95 -13.08
N GLY A 140 -6.36 -3.11 -14.05
CA GLY A 140 -6.20 -3.50 -15.44
C GLY A 140 -5.14 -4.58 -15.61
N TRP A 141 -3.98 -4.40 -15.01
CA TRP A 141 -2.90 -5.38 -15.00
C TRP A 141 -3.29 -6.69 -14.31
N ALA A 142 -3.90 -6.61 -13.12
CA ALA A 142 -4.36 -7.80 -12.41
C ALA A 142 -5.41 -8.58 -13.20
N LYS A 143 -6.38 -7.88 -13.81
CA LYS A 143 -7.40 -8.53 -14.66
C LYS A 143 -6.79 -9.21 -15.88
N SER A 144 -5.87 -8.56 -16.57
CA SER A 144 -5.23 -9.17 -17.75
C SER A 144 -4.37 -10.39 -17.40
N PHE A 145 -3.84 -10.44 -16.19
CA PHE A 145 -3.10 -11.59 -15.68
C PHE A 145 -4.00 -12.76 -15.30
N ARG A 146 -5.29 -12.51 -15.05
CA ARG A 146 -6.28 -13.53 -14.75
C ARG A 146 -6.74 -14.32 -15.98
N GLU A 147 -6.80 -13.65 -17.15
CA GLU A 147 -7.24 -14.23 -18.43
C GLU A 147 -6.21 -15.20 -19.01
#